data_0d4c2c9e7c76d4a3be57f5b3862071d7
#
_entry.id   0d4c2c9e7c76d4a3be57f5b3862071d7
#
_cell.length_a   1.000
_cell.length_b   1.000
_cell.length_c   1.000
_cell.angle_alpha   90.00
_cell.angle_beta   90.00
_cell.angle_gamma   90.00
#
_symmetry.space_group_name_H-M   'P 1'
#
loop_
_entity.id
_entity.type
_entity.pdbx_description
1 polymer ?
#
loop_
_entity_poly.entity_id
_entity_poly.type
_entity_poly.pdbx_seq_one_letter_code
_entity_poly.pdbx_strand_id
1 'polypeptide(L)'
;MADDFKYHIDHHAGLTPQIALTEARAAHLRGELDDAGLRAAQDAAVAEAVSTQRRLGLAAVSDGWFRRPDPLSAVHDQVSGFGDELVGGAVAELLGASAPRRREAVGPLAATGRLAGHESAALRAVTEYPLLVSLPSPGYVAELSVAEGQQSKSVEETGAALAAIIGREVAALAAEGVAYVLLHNPLYGFLLSARGAERAAELGLEAAELVDRMLAADAAVLDGVEYPVHFHLGLDLTTGGAADLSDGYAAGPLAAFQERQPFDRICVEYPALEQGRFPLAGVRPGVVVSLGLVDVRTPELESVDEIVSRVDAAAAEMDIDDIALSTNGPFTAENGLTGHQERLKLQLVEMVARYFWGNEL
;
A
#
# COMPACT_ATOMS: atom_id res chain seq x y z
N MET A 1 -28.83 -8.84 -3.29
CA MET A 1 -27.62 -9.45 -2.72
C MET A 1 -26.56 -8.40 -2.73
N ALA A 2 -26.22 -8.06 -1.60
CA ALA A 2 -25.23 -7.15 -1.02
C ALA A 2 -24.53 -6.19 -2.00
N ASP A 3 -25.19 -5.07 -2.26
CA ASP A 3 -24.54 -3.90 -2.84
C ASP A 3 -23.49 -3.28 -1.89
N ASP A 4 -23.32 -3.88 -0.69
CA ASP A 4 -22.45 -3.41 0.40
C ASP A 4 -21.44 -4.48 0.85
N PHE A 5 -20.96 -5.38 -0.03
CA PHE A 5 -19.95 -6.35 0.36
C PHE A 5 -18.64 -5.65 0.70
N LYS A 6 -18.33 -5.62 1.99
CA LYS A 6 -17.05 -5.10 2.51
C LYS A 6 -16.08 -6.26 2.64
N TYR A 7 -14.91 -6.14 2.02
CA TYR A 7 -13.83 -7.10 2.21
C TYR A 7 -13.29 -6.98 3.64
N HIS A 8 -13.50 -8.01 4.46
CA HIS A 8 -13.00 -8.05 5.85
C HIS A 8 -11.61 -8.68 5.97
N ILE A 9 -11.12 -9.29 4.89
CA ILE A 9 -9.73 -9.74 4.79
C ILE A 9 -9.04 -8.86 3.76
N ASP A 10 -8.00 -8.17 4.20
CA ASP A 10 -7.21 -7.29 3.37
C ASP A 10 -5.75 -7.73 3.30
N HIS A 11 -5.04 -7.29 2.29
CA HIS A 11 -3.61 -7.42 2.16
C HIS A 11 -3.05 -6.30 1.28
N HIS A 12 -1.72 -6.09 1.31
CA HIS A 12 -1.07 -4.91 0.71
C HIS A 12 -0.53 -5.17 -0.70
N ALA A 13 -1.06 -6.15 -1.42
CA ALA A 13 -0.68 -6.60 -2.76
C ALA A 13 0.71 -7.23 -2.88
N GLY A 14 1.74 -6.73 -2.18
CA GLY A 14 3.09 -7.29 -2.21
C GLY A 14 3.18 -8.65 -1.53
N LEU A 15 3.90 -9.60 -2.14
CA LEU A 15 4.14 -10.96 -1.65
C LEU A 15 5.63 -11.31 -1.73
N THR A 16 6.07 -12.24 -0.88
CA THR A 16 7.45 -12.76 -0.90
C THR A 16 7.69 -13.50 -2.23
N PRO A 17 8.68 -13.07 -3.04
CA PRO A 17 8.97 -13.74 -4.30
C PRO A 17 9.49 -15.15 -4.07
N GLN A 18 9.01 -16.09 -4.89
CA GLN A 18 9.49 -17.47 -4.86
C GLN A 18 10.98 -17.54 -5.26
N ILE A 19 11.68 -18.56 -4.78
CA ILE A 19 13.11 -18.78 -5.08
C ILE A 19 13.35 -18.82 -6.60
N ALA A 20 12.49 -19.53 -7.34
CA ALA A 20 12.62 -19.63 -8.80
C ALA A 20 12.54 -18.26 -9.51
N LEU A 21 11.67 -17.35 -9.04
CA LEU A 21 11.60 -15.99 -9.58
C LEU A 21 12.84 -15.17 -9.22
N THR A 22 13.34 -15.32 -7.99
CA THR A 22 14.57 -14.63 -7.55
C THR A 22 15.78 -15.09 -8.38
N GLU A 23 15.90 -16.39 -8.63
CA GLU A 23 16.95 -16.96 -9.48
C GLU A 23 16.83 -16.49 -10.94
N ALA A 24 15.60 -16.45 -11.49
CA ALA A 24 15.35 -15.96 -12.84
C ALA A 24 15.72 -14.48 -13.00
N ARG A 25 15.37 -13.62 -12.02
CA ARG A 25 15.78 -12.21 -12.00
C ARG A 25 17.32 -12.08 -11.96
N ALA A 26 17.98 -12.85 -11.12
CA ALA A 26 19.44 -12.85 -11.04
C ALA A 26 20.10 -13.33 -12.33
N ALA A 27 19.59 -14.38 -12.98
CA ALA A 27 20.07 -14.86 -14.27
C ALA A 27 19.86 -13.82 -15.38
N HIS A 28 18.71 -13.14 -15.40
CA HIS A 28 18.44 -12.07 -16.33
C HIS A 28 19.42 -10.89 -16.19
N LEU A 29 19.69 -10.46 -14.95
CA LEU A 29 20.68 -9.40 -14.68
C LEU A 29 22.09 -9.75 -15.12
N ARG A 30 22.45 -11.05 -15.13
CA ARG A 30 23.75 -11.54 -15.65
C ARG A 30 23.74 -11.77 -17.16
N GLY A 31 22.62 -11.55 -17.85
CA GLY A 31 22.46 -11.81 -19.29
C GLY A 31 22.37 -13.31 -19.66
N GLU A 32 22.12 -14.18 -18.69
CA GLU A 32 21.96 -15.63 -18.86
C GLU A 32 20.53 -16.02 -19.22
N LEU A 33 19.56 -15.15 -18.96
CA LEU A 33 18.14 -15.29 -19.27
C LEU A 33 17.66 -14.05 -20.02
N ASP A 34 16.95 -14.25 -21.13
CA ASP A 34 16.36 -13.16 -21.90
C ASP A 34 15.04 -12.65 -21.28
N ASP A 35 14.50 -11.56 -21.86
CA ASP A 35 13.24 -10.96 -21.42
C ASP A 35 12.05 -11.94 -21.49
N ALA A 36 12.04 -12.84 -22.46
CA ALA A 36 10.97 -13.81 -22.62
C ALA A 36 11.02 -14.85 -21.50
N GLY A 37 12.22 -15.32 -21.14
CA GLY A 37 12.43 -16.23 -20.03
C GLY A 37 12.07 -15.59 -18.68
N LEU A 38 12.45 -14.33 -18.46
CA LEU A 38 12.05 -13.60 -17.25
C LEU A 38 10.54 -13.45 -17.16
N ARG A 39 9.87 -13.05 -18.25
CA ARG A 39 8.40 -12.96 -18.29
C ARG A 39 7.73 -14.29 -17.97
N ALA A 40 8.22 -15.39 -18.52
CA ALA A 40 7.68 -16.73 -18.25
C ALA A 40 7.81 -17.10 -16.76
N ALA A 41 8.94 -16.75 -16.12
CA ALA A 41 9.13 -16.97 -14.68
C ALA A 41 8.19 -16.10 -13.83
N GLN A 42 7.97 -14.86 -14.24
CA GLN A 42 7.00 -13.96 -13.58
C GLN A 42 5.56 -14.49 -13.73
N ASP A 43 5.18 -14.96 -14.92
CA ASP A 43 3.85 -15.53 -15.17
C ASP A 43 3.60 -16.77 -14.30
N ALA A 44 4.58 -17.64 -14.18
CA ALA A 44 4.50 -18.83 -13.32
C ALA A 44 4.35 -18.44 -11.84
N ALA A 45 5.14 -17.45 -11.39
CA ALA A 45 5.08 -16.94 -10.01
C ALA A 45 3.72 -16.32 -9.69
N VAL A 46 3.15 -15.52 -10.60
CA VAL A 46 1.81 -14.93 -10.44
C VAL A 46 0.74 -16.02 -10.36
N ALA A 47 0.78 -17.03 -11.24
CA ALA A 47 -0.20 -18.12 -11.22
C ALA A 47 -0.16 -18.91 -9.90
N GLU A 48 1.04 -19.19 -9.37
CA GLU A 48 1.20 -19.86 -8.06
C GLU A 48 0.69 -19.00 -6.92
N ALA A 49 1.02 -17.69 -6.91
CA ALA A 49 0.56 -16.75 -5.89
C ALA A 49 -0.96 -16.63 -5.88
N VAL A 50 -1.60 -16.46 -7.04
CA VAL A 50 -3.08 -16.43 -7.18
C VAL A 50 -3.70 -17.72 -6.64
N SER A 51 -3.16 -18.89 -7.02
CA SER A 51 -3.64 -20.19 -6.50
C SER A 51 -3.52 -20.27 -4.97
N THR A 52 -2.45 -19.73 -4.39
CA THR A 52 -2.23 -19.73 -2.94
C THR A 52 -3.20 -18.79 -2.23
N GLN A 53 -3.34 -17.54 -2.70
CA GLN A 53 -4.27 -16.56 -2.15
C GLN A 53 -5.72 -17.06 -2.15
N ARG A 54 -6.15 -17.70 -3.25
CA ARG A 54 -7.49 -18.31 -3.34
C ARG A 54 -7.69 -19.45 -2.34
N ARG A 55 -6.67 -20.31 -2.14
CA ARG A 55 -6.74 -21.40 -1.14
C ARG A 55 -6.81 -20.89 0.28
N LEU A 56 -6.20 -19.73 0.54
CA LEU A 56 -6.27 -19.04 1.82
C LEU A 56 -7.60 -18.28 2.04
N GLY A 57 -8.46 -18.20 1.02
CA GLY A 57 -9.74 -17.51 1.13
C GLY A 57 -9.63 -15.97 1.17
N LEU A 58 -8.55 -15.39 0.62
CA LEU A 58 -8.43 -13.93 0.54
C LEU A 58 -9.54 -13.36 -0.35
N ALA A 59 -10.11 -12.23 0.04
CA ALA A 59 -11.26 -11.63 -0.64
C ALA A 59 -10.93 -11.09 -2.05
N ALA A 60 -9.71 -10.60 -2.25
CA ALA A 60 -9.16 -10.22 -3.54
C ALA A 60 -7.75 -10.80 -3.71
N VAL A 61 -7.28 -10.92 -4.94
CA VAL A 61 -5.95 -11.48 -5.24
C VAL A 61 -5.08 -10.48 -6.00
N SER A 62 -3.79 -10.49 -5.72
CA SER A 62 -2.78 -9.64 -6.36
C SER A 62 -1.74 -10.46 -7.11
N ASP A 63 -0.93 -9.79 -7.93
CA ASP A 63 0.22 -10.38 -8.62
C ASP A 63 1.49 -10.46 -7.76
N GLY A 64 1.45 -10.00 -6.50
CA GLY A 64 2.56 -10.01 -5.56
C GLY A 64 3.66 -9.00 -5.85
N TRP A 65 3.46 -8.06 -6.77
CA TRP A 65 4.50 -7.15 -7.33
C TRP A 65 5.63 -7.90 -8.04
N PHE A 66 5.34 -9.09 -8.54
CA PHE A 66 6.38 -9.92 -9.14
C PHE A 66 6.91 -9.41 -10.48
N ARG A 67 6.25 -8.39 -11.06
CA ARG A 67 6.68 -7.73 -12.29
C ARG A 67 7.39 -6.40 -12.05
N ARG A 68 7.43 -5.93 -10.81
CA ARG A 68 8.07 -4.68 -10.41
C ARG A 68 9.42 -4.94 -9.74
N PRO A 69 10.46 -4.15 -10.02
CA PRO A 69 11.69 -4.15 -9.23
C PRO A 69 11.52 -3.49 -7.85
N ASP A 70 10.64 -2.48 -7.74
CA ASP A 70 10.31 -1.74 -6.51
C ASP A 70 8.90 -1.13 -6.61
N PRO A 71 8.31 -0.65 -5.48
CA PRO A 71 6.95 -0.09 -5.48
C PRO A 71 6.75 1.13 -6.39
N LEU A 72 7.77 1.97 -6.57
CA LEU A 72 7.68 3.19 -7.38
C LEU A 72 7.85 2.95 -8.87
N SER A 73 8.39 1.80 -9.28
CA SER A 73 8.64 1.46 -10.68
C SER A 73 7.37 1.47 -11.54
N ALA A 74 6.19 1.18 -10.96
CA ALA A 74 4.92 1.34 -11.65
C ALA A 74 4.74 2.74 -12.26
N VAL A 75 5.25 3.78 -11.58
CA VAL A 75 5.21 5.16 -12.06
C VAL A 75 6.51 5.49 -12.82
N HIS A 76 7.66 5.22 -12.24
CA HIS A 76 8.94 5.61 -12.83
C HIS A 76 9.24 5.02 -14.21
N ASP A 77 8.72 3.81 -14.50
CA ASP A 77 8.95 3.13 -15.78
C ASP A 77 7.92 3.49 -16.85
N GLN A 78 6.77 4.07 -16.46
CA GLN A 78 5.65 4.36 -17.35
C GLN A 78 5.32 5.85 -17.45
N VAL A 79 6.14 6.72 -16.82
CA VAL A 79 5.95 8.17 -16.85
C VAL A 79 7.25 8.84 -17.27
N SER A 80 7.20 9.63 -18.33
CA SER A 80 8.31 10.50 -18.76
C SER A 80 8.40 11.76 -17.89
N GLY A 81 9.56 12.41 -17.90
CA GLY A 81 9.82 13.64 -17.14
C GLY A 81 10.58 13.40 -15.83
N PHE A 82 10.86 12.15 -15.48
CA PHE A 82 11.81 11.80 -14.45
C PHE A 82 13.25 11.75 -15.01
N GLY A 83 14.20 12.27 -14.24
CA GLY A 83 15.64 12.23 -14.51
C GLY A 83 16.35 11.08 -13.82
N ASP A 84 17.57 11.38 -13.36
CA ASP A 84 18.44 10.44 -12.68
C ASP A 84 17.94 10.09 -11.26
N GLU A 85 18.62 9.13 -10.64
CA GLU A 85 18.37 8.75 -9.26
C GLU A 85 18.62 9.90 -8.30
N LEU A 86 17.64 10.20 -7.45
CA LEU A 86 17.73 11.26 -6.43
C LEU A 86 18.26 10.66 -5.14
N VAL A 87 19.42 11.15 -4.70
CA VAL A 87 20.12 10.70 -3.49
C VAL A 87 20.03 11.77 -2.39
N GLY A 88 19.85 11.33 -1.14
CA GLY A 88 19.76 12.24 0.02
C GLY A 88 18.40 12.92 0.14
N GLY A 89 18.30 13.92 0.98
CA GLY A 89 17.10 14.71 1.22
C GLY A 89 16.35 14.33 2.50
N ALA A 90 15.76 15.33 3.14
CA ALA A 90 15.13 15.19 4.46
C ALA A 90 14.03 14.13 4.50
N VAL A 91 13.18 14.03 3.44
CA VAL A 91 12.14 12.98 3.35
C VAL A 91 12.75 11.58 3.26
N ALA A 92 13.88 11.42 2.52
CA ALA A 92 14.55 10.13 2.48
C ALA A 92 15.22 9.78 3.81
N GLU A 93 15.77 10.77 4.50
CA GLU A 93 16.34 10.59 5.84
C GLU A 93 15.26 10.24 6.87
N LEU A 94 14.06 10.79 6.74
CA LEU A 94 12.90 10.43 7.57
C LEU A 94 12.53 8.95 7.39
N LEU A 95 12.50 8.47 6.15
CA LEU A 95 12.21 7.07 5.82
C LEU A 95 13.36 6.11 6.19
N GLY A 96 14.60 6.62 6.27
CA GLY A 96 15.78 5.84 6.60
C GLY A 96 15.98 4.63 5.69
N ALA A 97 16.10 3.43 6.28
CA ALA A 97 16.28 2.18 5.52
C ALA A 97 15.06 1.80 4.66
N SER A 98 13.89 2.38 4.94
CA SER A 98 12.66 2.13 4.17
C SER A 98 12.52 3.06 2.96
N ALA A 99 13.48 3.96 2.70
CA ALA A 99 13.46 4.85 1.55
C ALA A 99 13.61 4.04 0.25
N PRO A 100 12.64 4.12 -0.69
CA PRO A 100 12.75 3.43 -1.97
C PRO A 100 13.77 4.12 -2.88
N ARG A 101 14.11 3.48 -4.01
CA ARG A 101 14.82 4.16 -5.08
C ARG A 101 13.97 5.29 -5.64
N ARG A 102 14.53 6.50 -5.71
CA ARG A 102 13.81 7.72 -6.11
C ARG A 102 14.39 8.31 -7.38
N ARG A 103 13.55 8.98 -8.17
CA ARG A 103 13.99 9.69 -9.37
C ARG A 103 13.52 11.14 -9.29
N GLU A 104 14.35 12.07 -9.72
CA GLU A 104 14.03 13.49 -9.73
C GLU A 104 13.02 13.82 -10.84
N ALA A 105 11.98 14.58 -10.52
CA ALA A 105 11.08 15.15 -11.51
C ALA A 105 11.75 16.38 -12.15
N VAL A 106 12.30 16.20 -13.37
CA VAL A 106 13.10 17.24 -14.05
C VAL A 106 12.33 17.96 -15.17
N GLY A 107 11.13 17.51 -15.49
CA GLY A 107 10.31 18.08 -16.56
C GLY A 107 8.83 17.75 -16.44
N PRO A 108 8.02 18.16 -17.44
CA PRO A 108 6.60 17.82 -17.45
C PRO A 108 6.38 16.30 -17.42
N LEU A 109 5.59 15.84 -16.45
CA LEU A 109 5.26 14.42 -16.31
C LEU A 109 4.15 14.03 -17.27
N ALA A 110 4.36 12.95 -18.03
CA ALA A 110 3.37 12.41 -18.95
C ALA A 110 3.44 10.89 -18.99
N ALA A 111 2.29 10.22 -18.92
CA ALA A 111 2.21 8.77 -19.07
C ALA A 111 2.67 8.35 -20.46
N THR A 112 3.58 7.38 -20.53
CA THR A 112 4.06 6.74 -21.77
C THR A 112 3.36 5.42 -22.04
N GLY A 113 2.69 4.86 -21.03
CA GLY A 113 1.93 3.63 -21.07
C GLY A 113 0.97 3.51 -19.89
N ARG A 114 0.40 2.32 -19.72
CA ARG A 114 -0.42 1.96 -18.56
C ARG A 114 0.50 1.65 -17.38
N LEU A 115 0.17 2.15 -16.19
CA LEU A 115 1.00 1.96 -15.00
C LEU A 115 0.99 0.50 -14.52
N ALA A 116 -0.19 -0.11 -14.47
CA ALA A 116 -0.41 -1.49 -14.00
C ALA A 116 -1.25 -2.35 -14.96
N GLY A 117 -1.49 -1.90 -16.19
CA GLY A 117 -2.30 -2.65 -17.17
C GLY A 117 -1.72 -4.03 -17.50
N HIS A 118 -0.39 -4.19 -17.46
CA HIS A 118 0.27 -5.49 -17.67
C HIS A 118 0.08 -6.44 -16.48
N GLU A 119 -0.07 -5.91 -15.25
CA GLU A 119 -0.34 -6.68 -14.04
C GLU A 119 -1.79 -7.17 -14.03
N SER A 120 -2.75 -6.27 -14.28
CA SER A 120 -4.18 -6.64 -14.37
C SER A 120 -4.43 -7.65 -15.48
N ALA A 121 -3.77 -7.51 -16.64
CA ALA A 121 -3.86 -8.47 -17.72
C ALA A 121 -3.30 -9.85 -17.35
N ALA A 122 -2.16 -9.90 -16.64
CA ALA A 122 -1.58 -11.15 -16.18
C ALA A 122 -2.47 -11.87 -15.14
N LEU A 123 -3.06 -11.11 -14.21
CA LEU A 123 -4.01 -11.66 -13.25
C LEU A 123 -5.25 -12.23 -13.94
N ARG A 124 -5.84 -11.49 -14.89
CA ARG A 124 -7.02 -11.98 -15.66
C ARG A 124 -6.74 -13.21 -16.48
N ALA A 125 -5.51 -13.40 -16.94
CA ALA A 125 -5.14 -14.60 -17.68
C ALA A 125 -5.19 -15.88 -16.82
N VAL A 126 -5.16 -15.76 -15.50
CA VAL A 126 -5.08 -16.91 -14.57
C VAL A 126 -6.26 -17.03 -13.61
N THR A 127 -7.11 -16.00 -13.51
CA THR A 127 -8.25 -16.02 -12.58
C THR A 127 -9.38 -15.09 -12.99
N GLU A 128 -10.62 -15.44 -12.59
CA GLU A 128 -11.81 -14.57 -12.60
C GLU A 128 -12.13 -14.04 -11.18
N TYR A 129 -11.27 -14.29 -10.21
CA TYR A 129 -11.45 -13.84 -8.84
C TYR A 129 -11.31 -12.30 -8.77
N PRO A 130 -11.90 -11.64 -7.75
CA PRO A 130 -11.69 -10.22 -7.54
C PRO A 130 -10.21 -9.85 -7.51
N LEU A 131 -9.82 -8.82 -8.24
CA LEU A 131 -8.43 -8.41 -8.36
C LEU A 131 -8.13 -7.21 -7.47
N LEU A 132 -7.00 -7.26 -6.77
CA LEU A 132 -6.36 -6.14 -6.08
C LEU A 132 -5.13 -5.68 -6.87
N VAL A 133 -5.05 -4.38 -7.16
CA VAL A 133 -3.87 -3.73 -7.73
C VAL A 133 -3.44 -2.61 -6.79
N SER A 134 -2.16 -2.56 -6.42
CA SER A 134 -1.61 -1.45 -5.64
C SER A 134 -0.80 -0.51 -6.54
N LEU A 135 -0.94 0.79 -6.31
CA LEU A 135 -0.15 1.85 -6.96
C LEU A 135 0.47 2.75 -5.88
N PRO A 136 1.64 3.33 -6.10
CA PRO A 136 2.11 4.39 -5.20
C PRO A 136 1.18 5.59 -5.31
N SER A 137 0.90 6.26 -4.19
CA SER A 137 0.04 7.44 -4.21
C SER A 137 0.73 8.65 -4.88
N PRO A 138 -0.02 9.57 -5.49
CA PRO A 138 0.55 10.78 -6.09
C PRO A 138 1.37 11.62 -5.11
N GLY A 139 0.84 11.81 -3.89
CA GLY A 139 1.50 12.57 -2.84
C GLY A 139 2.84 11.95 -2.44
N TYR A 140 2.88 10.62 -2.28
CA TYR A 140 4.12 9.91 -1.96
C TYR A 140 5.19 10.07 -3.04
N VAL A 141 4.82 9.84 -4.29
CA VAL A 141 5.78 9.99 -5.41
C VAL A 141 6.26 11.43 -5.53
N ALA A 142 5.38 12.43 -5.36
CA ALA A 142 5.75 13.84 -5.44
C ALA A 142 6.77 14.25 -4.37
N GLU A 143 6.53 13.87 -3.10
CA GLU A 143 7.46 14.17 -1.99
C GLU A 143 8.84 13.52 -2.18
N LEU A 144 8.87 12.36 -2.83
CA LEU A 144 10.10 11.64 -3.10
C LEU A 144 10.83 12.07 -4.37
N SER A 145 10.19 12.87 -5.24
CA SER A 145 10.74 13.19 -6.56
C SER A 145 11.20 14.63 -6.72
N VAL A 146 11.13 15.44 -5.66
CA VAL A 146 11.59 16.83 -5.68
C VAL A 146 12.90 16.95 -4.92
N ALA A 147 13.92 17.53 -5.55
CA ALA A 147 15.23 17.75 -4.94
C ALA A 147 15.17 18.82 -3.85
N GLU A 148 16.06 18.74 -2.86
CA GLU A 148 16.20 19.76 -1.83
C GLU A 148 16.47 21.14 -2.42
N GLY A 149 15.88 22.17 -1.80
CA GLY A 149 15.98 23.55 -2.25
C GLY A 149 15.01 23.93 -3.37
N GLN A 150 14.23 22.99 -3.90
CA GLN A 150 13.08 23.32 -4.74
C GLN A 150 11.91 23.78 -3.86
N GLN A 151 11.14 24.75 -4.37
CA GLN A 151 10.03 25.33 -3.62
C GLN A 151 8.88 24.34 -3.49
N SER A 152 8.11 24.41 -2.40
CA SER A 152 6.91 23.61 -2.14
C SER A 152 5.91 23.58 -3.32
N LYS A 153 5.88 24.65 -4.12
CA LYS A 153 5.10 24.75 -5.36
C LYS A 153 5.46 23.68 -6.40
N SER A 154 6.75 23.30 -6.49
CA SER A 154 7.19 22.21 -7.39
C SER A 154 6.64 20.86 -6.97
N VAL A 155 6.54 20.59 -5.66
CA VAL A 155 5.94 19.35 -5.13
C VAL A 155 4.45 19.31 -5.43
N GLU A 156 3.74 20.42 -5.22
CA GLU A 156 2.30 20.53 -5.52
C GLU A 156 2.01 20.35 -7.02
N GLU A 157 2.78 20.98 -7.90
CA GLU A 157 2.63 20.82 -9.35
C GLU A 157 2.93 19.38 -9.79
N THR A 158 3.95 18.76 -9.21
CA THR A 158 4.30 17.35 -9.44
C THR A 158 3.19 16.43 -8.94
N GLY A 159 2.67 16.67 -7.74
CA GLY A 159 1.55 15.92 -7.15
C GLY A 159 0.29 16.00 -8.01
N ALA A 160 -0.08 17.19 -8.48
CA ALA A 160 -1.24 17.37 -9.34
C ALA A 160 -1.09 16.65 -10.71
N ALA A 161 0.10 16.69 -11.30
CA ALA A 161 0.37 15.96 -12.55
C ALA A 161 0.30 14.44 -12.35
N LEU A 162 0.87 13.93 -11.24
CA LEU A 162 0.79 12.52 -10.87
C LEU A 162 -0.63 12.08 -10.55
N ALA A 163 -1.42 12.90 -9.83
CA ALA A 163 -2.81 12.63 -9.54
C ALA A 163 -3.63 12.44 -10.83
N ALA A 164 -3.42 13.30 -11.84
CA ALA A 164 -4.08 13.15 -13.13
C ALA A 164 -3.64 11.88 -13.89
N ILE A 165 -2.39 11.44 -13.77
CA ILE A 165 -1.87 10.23 -14.40
C ILE A 165 -2.39 8.99 -13.68
N ILE A 166 -2.26 8.93 -12.35
CA ILE A 166 -2.68 7.80 -11.53
C ILE A 166 -4.20 7.68 -11.53
N GLY A 167 -4.94 8.79 -11.48
CA GLY A 167 -6.40 8.79 -11.56
C GLY A 167 -6.91 8.17 -12.87
N ARG A 168 -6.28 8.48 -14.00
CA ARG A 168 -6.62 7.81 -15.28
C ARG A 168 -6.33 6.31 -15.25
N GLU A 169 -5.24 5.89 -14.62
CA GLU A 169 -4.95 4.46 -14.45
C GLU A 169 -5.98 3.76 -13.56
N VAL A 170 -6.33 4.37 -12.41
CA VAL A 170 -7.35 3.85 -11.50
C VAL A 170 -8.69 3.69 -12.23
N ALA A 171 -9.12 4.71 -12.98
CA ALA A 171 -10.35 4.65 -13.78
C ALA A 171 -10.30 3.54 -14.84
N ALA A 172 -9.16 3.35 -15.50
CA ALA A 172 -8.99 2.30 -16.49
C ALA A 172 -9.03 0.90 -15.85
N LEU A 173 -8.37 0.71 -14.70
CA LEU A 173 -8.41 -0.55 -13.94
C LEU A 173 -9.83 -0.88 -13.48
N ALA A 174 -10.57 0.11 -12.96
CA ALA A 174 -11.97 -0.05 -12.59
C ALA A 174 -12.86 -0.44 -13.79
N ALA A 175 -12.69 0.23 -14.94
CA ALA A 175 -13.41 -0.10 -16.17
C ALA A 175 -13.08 -1.51 -16.71
N GLU A 176 -11.87 -1.99 -16.46
CA GLU A 176 -11.45 -3.36 -16.74
C GLU A 176 -12.00 -4.37 -15.73
N GLY A 177 -12.69 -3.93 -14.66
CA GLY A 177 -13.30 -4.77 -13.61
C GLY A 177 -12.30 -5.21 -12.54
N VAL A 178 -11.19 -4.49 -12.32
CA VAL A 178 -10.43 -4.61 -11.08
C VAL A 178 -11.37 -4.21 -9.94
N ALA A 179 -11.43 -5.02 -8.91
CA ALA A 179 -12.38 -4.80 -7.82
C ALA A 179 -11.85 -3.81 -6.77
N TYR A 180 -10.53 -3.77 -6.60
CA TYR A 180 -9.90 -2.97 -5.56
C TYR A 180 -8.56 -2.40 -6.03
N VAL A 181 -8.38 -1.08 -5.88
CA VAL A 181 -7.10 -0.41 -6.03
C VAL A 181 -6.68 0.17 -4.69
N LEU A 182 -5.43 -0.08 -4.30
CA LEU A 182 -4.84 0.41 -3.06
C LEU A 182 -3.72 1.40 -3.38
N LEU A 183 -3.87 2.66 -2.98
CA LEU A 183 -2.83 3.67 -3.07
C LEU A 183 -1.89 3.55 -1.88
N HIS A 184 -0.64 3.16 -2.11
CA HIS A 184 0.34 2.95 -1.06
C HIS A 184 1.13 4.23 -0.78
N ASN A 185 1.12 4.68 0.49
CA ASN A 185 1.86 5.84 0.96
C ASN A 185 2.34 5.64 2.41
N PRO A 186 3.45 4.93 2.61
CA PRO A 186 3.98 4.67 3.96
C PRO A 186 4.47 5.96 4.66
N LEU A 187 4.71 7.04 3.92
CA LEU A 187 5.16 8.31 4.52
C LEU A 187 4.12 8.87 5.51
N TYR A 188 2.81 8.59 5.30
CA TYR A 188 1.80 8.91 6.32
C TYR A 188 2.07 8.20 7.64
N GLY A 189 2.37 6.90 7.62
CA GLY A 189 2.66 6.15 8.83
C GLY A 189 3.82 6.76 9.65
N PHE A 190 4.87 7.25 8.98
CA PHE A 190 5.95 7.97 9.65
C PHE A 190 5.50 9.33 10.17
N LEU A 191 4.87 10.17 9.36
CA LEU A 191 4.50 11.56 9.72
C LEU A 191 3.39 11.64 10.77
N LEU A 192 2.50 10.66 10.81
CA LEU A 192 1.42 10.58 11.80
C LEU A 192 1.92 10.07 13.16
N SER A 193 3.02 9.29 13.23
CA SER A 193 3.59 8.85 14.50
C SER A 193 4.22 10.02 15.26
N ALA A 194 4.16 9.99 16.60
CA ALA A 194 4.76 11.04 17.43
C ALA A 194 6.27 11.14 17.20
N ARG A 195 6.96 10.00 17.15
CA ARG A 195 8.41 9.93 16.89
C ARG A 195 8.77 10.38 15.48
N GLY A 196 7.98 10.02 14.47
CA GLY A 196 8.22 10.43 13.10
C GLY A 196 7.99 11.94 12.90
N ALA A 197 6.97 12.52 13.53
CA ALA A 197 6.73 13.96 13.51
C ALA A 197 7.86 14.74 14.21
N GLU A 198 8.37 14.25 15.35
CA GLU A 198 9.54 14.80 16.01
C GLU A 198 10.79 14.74 15.11
N ARG A 199 11.03 13.57 14.48
CA ARG A 199 12.13 13.39 13.54
C ARG A 199 12.00 14.29 12.30
N ALA A 200 10.80 14.47 11.77
CA ALA A 200 10.54 15.40 10.67
C ALA A 200 10.93 16.83 11.06
N ALA A 201 10.54 17.31 12.27
CA ALA A 201 10.91 18.61 12.76
C ALA A 201 12.44 18.79 12.93
N GLU A 202 13.17 17.77 13.40
CA GLU A 202 14.63 17.78 13.45
C GLU A 202 15.29 17.94 12.06
N LEU A 203 14.62 17.39 11.02
CA LEU A 203 15.05 17.50 9.63
C LEU A 203 14.56 18.79 8.94
N GLY A 204 13.91 19.69 9.69
CA GLY A 204 13.36 20.93 9.15
C GLY A 204 12.08 20.74 8.33
N LEU A 205 11.37 19.64 8.53
CA LEU A 205 10.10 19.32 7.87
C LEU A 205 8.93 19.58 8.85
N GLU A 206 7.84 20.12 8.33
CA GLU A 206 6.61 20.32 9.10
C GLU A 206 5.61 19.18 8.76
N ALA A 207 5.49 18.19 9.67
CA ALA A 207 4.74 16.97 9.43
C ALA A 207 3.28 17.22 9.00
N ALA A 208 2.58 18.17 9.61
CA ALA A 208 1.21 18.52 9.26
C ALA A 208 1.11 19.12 7.84
N GLU A 209 2.06 19.94 7.43
CA GLU A 209 2.09 20.52 6.08
C GLU A 209 2.36 19.46 5.00
N LEU A 210 3.24 18.49 5.30
CA LEU A 210 3.48 17.35 4.40
C LEU A 210 2.23 16.50 4.26
N VAL A 211 1.57 16.18 5.36
CA VAL A 211 0.31 15.42 5.36
C VAL A 211 -0.76 16.14 4.54
N ASP A 212 -0.95 17.45 4.75
CA ASP A 212 -1.91 18.26 4.01
C ASP A 212 -1.63 18.27 2.50
N ARG A 213 -0.38 18.44 2.11
CA ARG A 213 0.05 18.51 0.72
C ARG A 213 -0.09 17.17 0.01
N MET A 214 0.28 16.07 0.68
CA MET A 214 0.08 14.73 0.16
C MET A 214 -1.40 14.40 0.00
N LEU A 215 -2.24 14.72 1.01
CA LEU A 215 -3.68 14.50 0.93
C LEU A 215 -4.34 15.28 -0.22
N ALA A 216 -3.89 16.49 -0.49
CA ALA A 216 -4.40 17.26 -1.63
C ALA A 216 -4.11 16.57 -2.97
N ALA A 217 -2.91 16.01 -3.13
CA ALA A 217 -2.55 15.26 -4.33
C ALA A 217 -3.28 13.91 -4.42
N ASP A 218 -3.39 13.18 -3.30
CA ASP A 218 -4.00 11.86 -3.25
C ASP A 218 -5.53 11.96 -3.46
N ALA A 219 -6.19 12.95 -2.88
CA ALA A 219 -7.60 13.23 -3.07
C ALA A 219 -7.96 13.57 -4.53
N ALA A 220 -7.07 14.26 -5.23
CA ALA A 220 -7.28 14.63 -6.64
C ALA A 220 -7.36 13.43 -7.61
N VAL A 221 -6.99 12.21 -7.17
CA VAL A 221 -7.24 10.98 -7.93
C VAL A 221 -8.75 10.73 -8.11
N LEU A 222 -9.58 11.19 -7.17
CA LEU A 222 -11.03 11.04 -7.18
C LEU A 222 -11.74 12.07 -8.08
N ASP A 223 -11.04 13.10 -8.55
CA ASP A 223 -11.66 14.23 -9.26
C ASP A 223 -12.22 13.81 -10.61
N GLY A 224 -13.54 14.00 -10.76
CA GLY A 224 -14.25 13.82 -12.02
C GLY A 224 -14.37 12.37 -12.51
N VAL A 225 -14.13 11.40 -11.65
CA VAL A 225 -14.24 9.97 -11.97
C VAL A 225 -15.41 9.34 -11.23
N GLU A 226 -16.35 8.77 -11.98
CA GLU A 226 -17.38 7.88 -11.43
C GLU A 226 -16.85 6.44 -11.47
N TYR A 227 -16.75 5.82 -10.32
CA TYR A 227 -16.33 4.42 -10.20
C TYR A 227 -17.55 3.46 -10.17
N PRO A 228 -17.39 2.22 -10.66
CA PRO A 228 -18.43 1.19 -10.50
C PRO A 228 -18.77 0.97 -9.02
N VAL A 229 -20.04 0.65 -8.73
CA VAL A 229 -20.55 0.48 -7.35
C VAL A 229 -19.76 -0.54 -6.51
N HIS A 230 -19.16 -1.54 -7.17
CA HIS A 230 -18.37 -2.58 -6.49
C HIS A 230 -16.85 -2.36 -6.58
N PHE A 231 -16.43 -1.17 -6.96
CA PHE A 231 -15.03 -0.80 -7.00
C PHE A 231 -14.63 -0.12 -5.68
N HIS A 232 -13.50 -0.51 -5.14
CA HIS A 232 -12.94 0.09 -3.93
C HIS A 232 -11.63 0.80 -4.25
N LEU A 233 -11.49 2.02 -3.73
CA LEU A 233 -10.23 2.76 -3.74
C LEU A 233 -9.82 3.03 -2.30
N GLY A 234 -8.71 2.45 -1.88
CA GLY A 234 -8.18 2.60 -0.53
C GLY A 234 -6.86 3.35 -0.50
N LEU A 235 -6.50 3.84 0.70
CA LEU A 235 -5.22 4.45 1.01
C LEU A 235 -4.49 3.58 2.05
N ASP A 236 -3.27 3.15 1.74
CA ASP A 236 -2.43 2.35 2.62
C ASP A 236 -1.36 3.22 3.28
N LEU A 237 -1.45 3.35 4.60
CA LEU A 237 -0.54 4.12 5.44
C LEU A 237 0.52 3.25 6.10
N THR A 238 0.45 1.93 5.91
CA THR A 238 1.30 1.00 6.64
C THR A 238 2.76 1.09 6.22
N THR A 239 3.64 0.92 7.20
CA THR A 239 5.10 1.00 7.01
C THR A 239 5.78 -0.36 7.11
N GLY A 240 5.00 -1.44 7.29
CA GLY A 240 5.54 -2.75 7.64
C GLY A 240 6.21 -2.75 9.00
N GLY A 241 5.72 -1.92 9.95
CA GLY A 241 6.29 -1.74 11.27
C GLY A 241 7.61 -0.97 11.29
N ALA A 242 7.94 -0.23 10.25
CA ALA A 242 9.16 0.59 10.22
C ALA A 242 9.01 1.90 10.98
N ALA A 243 7.79 2.47 11.07
CA ALA A 243 7.52 3.63 11.91
C ALA A 243 7.57 3.26 13.40
N ASP A 244 8.20 4.12 14.20
CA ASP A 244 8.19 3.97 15.66
C ASP A 244 6.87 4.53 16.23
N LEU A 245 6.00 3.62 16.66
CA LEU A 245 4.70 3.91 17.26
C LEU A 245 4.72 3.83 18.81
N SER A 246 5.89 3.72 19.43
CA SER A 246 6.02 3.55 20.89
C SER A 246 5.45 4.72 21.70
N ASP A 247 5.43 5.91 21.16
CA ASP A 247 4.87 7.13 21.78
C ASP A 247 3.51 7.54 21.15
N GLY A 248 2.90 6.68 20.36
CA GLY A 248 1.61 6.92 19.72
C GLY A 248 1.67 7.87 18.53
N TYR A 249 0.62 8.67 18.40
CA TYR A 249 0.39 9.53 17.23
C TYR A 249 0.52 11.01 17.57
N ALA A 250 1.05 11.79 16.63
CA ALA A 250 1.16 13.24 16.73
C ALA A 250 -0.21 13.91 16.49
N ALA A 251 -0.73 14.63 17.49
CA ALA A 251 -2.10 15.16 17.47
C ALA A 251 -2.40 16.06 16.26
N GLY A 252 -1.47 16.94 15.87
CA GLY A 252 -1.66 17.87 14.75
C GLY A 252 -1.76 17.17 13.38
N PRO A 253 -0.74 16.41 12.97
CA PRO A 253 -0.78 15.65 11.72
C PRO A 253 -1.94 14.65 11.66
N LEU A 254 -2.23 13.95 12.77
CA LEU A 254 -3.33 12.99 12.82
C LEU A 254 -4.70 13.66 12.62
N ALA A 255 -4.94 14.79 13.30
CA ALA A 255 -6.20 15.53 13.14
C ALA A 255 -6.39 16.02 11.70
N ALA A 256 -5.33 16.58 11.09
CA ALA A 256 -5.36 17.01 9.70
C ALA A 256 -5.68 15.84 8.75
N PHE A 257 -5.09 14.67 8.97
CA PHE A 257 -5.36 13.46 8.19
C PHE A 257 -6.82 13.01 8.35
N GLN A 258 -7.30 12.82 9.59
CA GLN A 258 -8.65 12.32 9.86
C GLN A 258 -9.75 13.25 9.34
N GLU A 259 -9.54 14.56 9.40
CA GLU A 259 -10.48 15.55 8.89
C GLU A 259 -10.59 15.55 7.36
N ARG A 260 -9.47 15.32 6.66
CA ARG A 260 -9.36 15.60 5.23
C ARG A 260 -9.29 14.39 4.33
N GLN A 261 -8.91 13.20 4.83
CA GLN A 261 -8.80 12.01 3.99
C GLN A 261 -10.17 11.68 3.37
N PRO A 262 -10.25 11.54 2.01
CA PRO A 262 -11.52 11.35 1.32
C PRO A 262 -11.86 9.88 1.05
N PHE A 263 -10.93 8.96 1.31
CA PHE A 263 -11.06 7.56 0.95
C PHE A 263 -12.05 6.83 1.86
N ASP A 264 -12.77 5.88 1.29
CA ASP A 264 -13.73 5.04 2.01
C ASP A 264 -13.09 3.79 2.62
N ARG A 265 -11.80 3.59 2.38
CA ARG A 265 -10.99 2.54 2.99
C ARG A 265 -9.59 3.06 3.30
N ILE A 266 -9.09 2.75 4.49
CA ILE A 266 -7.70 3.05 4.89
C ILE A 266 -7.08 1.81 5.53
N CYS A 267 -5.79 1.55 5.25
CA CYS A 267 -5.01 0.52 5.94
C CYS A 267 -4.07 1.19 6.93
N VAL A 268 -4.10 0.74 8.18
CA VAL A 268 -3.37 1.36 9.29
C VAL A 268 -2.66 0.30 10.14
N GLU A 269 -1.58 0.66 10.80
CA GLU A 269 -0.95 -0.22 11.78
C GLU A 269 -1.76 -0.28 13.07
N TYR A 270 -1.96 -1.49 13.59
CA TYR A 270 -2.70 -1.74 14.83
C TYR A 270 -1.95 -2.77 15.70
N PRO A 271 -0.78 -2.38 16.24
CA PRO A 271 0.13 -3.30 16.95
C PRO A 271 -0.42 -3.77 18.30
N ALA A 272 0.27 -4.73 18.91
CA ALA A 272 -0.03 -5.20 20.27
C ALA A 272 0.08 -4.06 21.30
N LEU A 273 1.06 -3.18 21.11
CA LEU A 273 1.27 -2.01 21.96
C LEU A 273 0.10 -1.03 21.82
N GLU A 274 -0.68 -0.85 22.88
CA GLU A 274 -1.95 -0.10 22.85
C GLU A 274 -1.78 1.35 22.37
N GLN A 275 -0.80 2.09 22.89
CA GLN A 275 -0.55 3.46 22.49
C GLN A 275 -0.12 3.61 21.01
N GLY A 276 0.39 2.53 20.41
CA GLY A 276 0.76 2.50 19.00
C GLY A 276 -0.40 2.18 18.04
N ARG A 277 -1.60 1.88 18.56
CA ARG A 277 -2.77 1.59 17.75
C ARG A 277 -3.32 2.87 17.13
N PHE A 278 -3.70 2.79 15.86
CA PHE A 278 -4.31 3.94 15.19
C PHE A 278 -5.61 4.34 15.89
N PRO A 279 -5.81 5.65 16.23
CA PRO A 279 -7.01 6.12 16.92
C PRO A 279 -8.24 6.08 16.01
N LEU A 280 -9.18 5.16 16.30
CA LEU A 280 -10.35 4.88 15.46
C LEU A 280 -11.48 5.89 15.69
N ALA A 281 -11.62 6.44 16.89
CA ALA A 281 -12.68 7.38 17.24
C ALA A 281 -12.74 8.66 16.37
N GLY A 282 -11.62 9.00 15.71
CA GLY A 282 -11.57 10.14 14.78
C GLY A 282 -11.88 9.79 13.33
N VAL A 283 -12.12 8.52 13.03
CA VAL A 283 -12.41 8.06 11.65
C VAL A 283 -13.87 8.37 11.32
N ARG A 284 -14.10 8.88 10.13
CA ARG A 284 -15.43 9.18 9.61
C ARG A 284 -16.28 7.90 9.52
N PRO A 285 -17.56 7.90 9.96
CA PRO A 285 -18.45 6.74 9.82
C PRO A 285 -18.55 6.24 8.37
N GLY A 286 -18.57 4.92 8.18
CA GLY A 286 -18.64 4.28 6.88
C GLY A 286 -17.29 4.13 6.17
N VAL A 287 -16.20 4.60 6.75
CA VAL A 287 -14.84 4.29 6.27
C VAL A 287 -14.43 2.93 6.81
N VAL A 288 -14.09 2.02 5.93
CA VAL A 288 -13.53 0.73 6.31
C VAL A 288 -12.07 0.91 6.76
N VAL A 289 -11.76 0.49 7.97
CA VAL A 289 -10.39 0.53 8.49
C VAL A 289 -9.80 -0.88 8.52
N SER A 290 -8.81 -1.10 7.67
CA SER A 290 -8.05 -2.35 7.64
C SER A 290 -6.95 -2.30 8.71
N LEU A 291 -7.11 -3.11 9.75
CA LEU A 291 -6.22 -3.16 10.90
C LEU A 291 -5.01 -4.06 10.61
N GLY A 292 -3.84 -3.50 10.60
CA GLY A 292 -2.55 -4.19 10.46
C GLY A 292 -2.16 -4.90 11.75
N LEU A 293 -2.71 -6.08 11.98
CA LEU A 293 -2.62 -6.84 13.23
C LEU A 293 -1.44 -7.82 13.29
N VAL A 294 -0.94 -8.24 12.12
CA VAL A 294 0.08 -9.28 11.96
C VAL A 294 1.36 -8.68 11.41
N ASP A 295 2.48 -8.85 12.14
CA ASP A 295 3.78 -8.22 11.80
C ASP A 295 4.49 -8.99 10.67
N VAL A 296 4.80 -8.31 9.58
CA VAL A 296 5.52 -8.87 8.42
C VAL A 296 7.04 -8.99 8.60
N ARG A 297 7.60 -8.50 9.72
CA ARG A 297 9.07 -8.48 9.97
C ARG A 297 9.55 -9.67 10.76
N THR A 298 8.67 -10.37 11.44
CA THR A 298 9.05 -11.49 12.32
C THR A 298 8.46 -12.79 11.81
N PRO A 299 9.17 -13.92 11.92
CA PRO A 299 8.64 -15.24 11.54
C PRO A 299 7.65 -15.82 12.54
N GLU A 300 7.62 -15.29 13.76
CA GLU A 300 6.73 -15.73 14.82
C GLU A 300 5.29 -15.37 14.49
N LEU A 301 4.37 -16.30 14.79
CA LEU A 301 2.94 -16.05 14.67
C LEU A 301 2.42 -15.39 15.96
N GLU A 302 1.59 -14.40 15.79
CA GLU A 302 0.84 -13.78 16.86
C GLU A 302 -0.18 -14.75 17.44
N SER A 303 -0.54 -14.56 18.71
CA SER A 303 -1.60 -15.33 19.36
C SER A 303 -2.97 -14.94 18.80
N VAL A 304 -3.78 -15.95 18.44
CA VAL A 304 -5.17 -15.75 18.00
C VAL A 304 -5.97 -14.96 19.05
N ASP A 305 -5.85 -15.34 20.33
CA ASP A 305 -6.59 -14.69 21.42
C ASP A 305 -6.19 -13.21 21.58
N GLU A 306 -4.91 -12.90 21.35
CA GLU A 306 -4.41 -11.53 21.39
C GLU A 306 -4.92 -10.69 20.19
N ILE A 307 -4.98 -11.26 18.99
CA ILE A 307 -5.55 -10.58 17.83
C ILE A 307 -7.06 -10.37 18.05
N VAL A 308 -7.79 -11.39 18.49
CA VAL A 308 -9.24 -11.29 18.80
C VAL A 308 -9.48 -10.17 19.81
N SER A 309 -8.71 -10.11 20.90
CA SER A 309 -8.82 -9.04 21.89
C SER A 309 -8.58 -7.64 21.31
N ARG A 310 -7.68 -7.50 20.34
CA ARG A 310 -7.44 -6.22 19.64
C ARG A 310 -8.60 -5.83 18.72
N VAL A 311 -9.21 -6.79 18.02
CA VAL A 311 -10.40 -6.56 17.19
C VAL A 311 -11.60 -6.19 18.07
N ASP A 312 -11.82 -6.87 19.20
CA ASP A 312 -12.85 -6.52 20.17
C ASP A 312 -12.69 -5.09 20.70
N ALA A 313 -11.44 -4.69 20.98
CA ALA A 313 -11.14 -3.32 21.39
C ALA A 313 -11.45 -2.30 20.27
N ALA A 314 -11.14 -2.61 19.01
CA ALA A 314 -11.48 -1.77 17.88
C ALA A 314 -13.00 -1.67 17.65
N ALA A 315 -13.73 -2.79 17.79
CA ALA A 315 -15.18 -2.84 17.69
C ALA A 315 -15.92 -2.09 18.82
N ALA A 316 -15.24 -1.75 19.91
CA ALA A 316 -15.78 -0.86 20.93
C ALA A 316 -15.72 0.64 20.52
N GLU A 317 -14.89 1.01 19.53
CA GLU A 317 -14.70 2.38 19.07
C GLU A 317 -15.40 2.66 17.72
N MET A 318 -15.61 1.64 16.88
CA MET A 318 -16.27 1.79 15.57
C MET A 318 -17.11 0.54 15.24
N ASP A 319 -17.97 0.66 14.22
CA ASP A 319 -18.79 -0.46 13.78
C ASP A 319 -17.91 -1.60 13.27
N ILE A 320 -18.18 -2.82 13.71
CA ILE A 320 -17.41 -4.00 13.31
C ILE A 320 -17.50 -4.27 11.79
N ASP A 321 -18.60 -3.87 11.16
CA ASP A 321 -18.76 -3.96 9.71
C ASP A 321 -17.90 -2.95 8.93
N ASP A 322 -17.34 -1.95 9.61
CA ASP A 322 -16.35 -1.01 9.06
C ASP A 322 -14.90 -1.43 9.40
N ILE A 323 -14.68 -2.63 9.96
CA ILE A 323 -13.35 -3.18 10.25
C ILE A 323 -12.99 -4.25 9.22
N ALA A 324 -11.75 -4.20 8.75
CA ALA A 324 -11.08 -5.29 8.04
C ALA A 324 -9.77 -5.66 8.74
N LEU A 325 -9.26 -6.85 8.49
CA LEU A 325 -8.03 -7.36 9.09
C LEU A 325 -6.95 -7.56 8.04
N SER A 326 -5.71 -7.18 8.37
CA SER A 326 -4.56 -7.34 7.49
C SER A 326 -3.26 -7.59 8.25
N THR A 327 -2.19 -7.74 7.52
CA THR A 327 -0.83 -7.56 8.01
C THR A 327 -0.52 -6.05 8.18
N ASN A 328 0.56 -5.71 8.88
CA ASN A 328 0.97 -4.31 9.08
C ASN A 328 1.73 -3.71 7.88
N GLY A 329 1.69 -4.36 6.73
CA GLY A 329 2.29 -3.92 5.48
C GLY A 329 2.44 -5.05 4.47
N PRO A 330 2.98 -4.75 3.27
CA PRO A 330 3.21 -5.74 2.23
C PRO A 330 4.31 -6.73 2.63
N PHE A 331 4.22 -7.96 2.12
CA PHE A 331 5.36 -8.85 2.12
C PHE A 331 6.32 -8.48 0.98
N THR A 332 7.60 -8.45 1.31
CA THR A 332 8.68 -8.16 0.35
C THR A 332 9.86 -9.08 0.62
N ALA A 333 10.81 -9.15 -0.30
CA ALA A 333 12.06 -9.89 -0.06
C ALA A 333 12.85 -9.34 1.14
N GLU A 334 12.69 -8.06 1.46
CA GLU A 334 13.42 -7.34 2.52
C GLU A 334 12.91 -7.72 3.91
N ASN A 335 11.67 -8.20 4.04
CA ASN A 335 11.17 -8.72 5.32
C ASN A 335 11.91 -9.98 5.79
N GLY A 336 12.62 -10.68 4.89
CA GLY A 336 13.38 -11.89 5.22
C GLY A 336 12.52 -13.12 5.51
N LEU A 337 11.21 -13.05 5.30
CA LEU A 337 10.28 -14.15 5.49
C LEU A 337 10.30 -15.11 4.30
N THR A 338 10.12 -16.38 4.59
CA THR A 338 9.88 -17.39 3.55
C THR A 338 8.43 -17.37 3.09
N GLY A 339 8.14 -17.81 1.88
CA GLY A 339 6.74 -17.95 1.42
C GLY A 339 5.90 -18.92 2.27
N HIS A 340 6.52 -19.78 3.09
CA HIS A 340 5.80 -20.60 4.06
C HIS A 340 5.33 -19.75 5.26
N GLN A 341 6.21 -18.91 5.80
CA GLN A 341 5.89 -18.01 6.91
C GLN A 341 4.85 -16.96 6.50
N GLU A 342 4.98 -16.38 5.30
CA GLU A 342 3.96 -15.52 4.69
C GLU A 342 2.59 -16.20 4.68
N ARG A 343 2.51 -17.43 4.15
CA ARG A 343 1.24 -18.19 4.11
C ARG A 343 0.64 -18.41 5.49
N LEU A 344 1.46 -18.71 6.49
CA LEU A 344 0.98 -18.90 7.88
C LEU A 344 0.41 -17.60 8.45
N LYS A 345 1.04 -16.46 8.17
CA LYS A 345 0.56 -15.14 8.61
C LYS A 345 -0.75 -14.74 7.92
N LEU A 346 -0.85 -14.92 6.61
CA LEU A 346 -2.11 -14.70 5.88
C LEU A 346 -3.23 -15.66 6.33
N GLN A 347 -2.89 -16.90 6.64
CA GLN A 347 -3.85 -17.87 7.19
C GLN A 347 -4.32 -17.45 8.60
N LEU A 348 -3.45 -16.84 9.40
CA LEU A 348 -3.82 -16.30 10.70
C LEU A 348 -4.83 -15.16 10.57
N VAL A 349 -4.61 -14.22 9.64
CA VAL A 349 -5.56 -13.14 9.32
C VAL A 349 -6.92 -13.72 8.91
N GLU A 350 -6.93 -14.68 7.97
CA GLU A 350 -8.15 -15.34 7.48
C GLU A 350 -8.90 -16.06 8.61
N MET A 351 -8.20 -16.81 9.44
CA MET A 351 -8.80 -17.56 10.54
C MET A 351 -9.48 -16.63 11.56
N VAL A 352 -8.85 -15.50 11.91
CA VAL A 352 -9.45 -14.51 12.83
C VAL A 352 -10.61 -13.80 12.17
N ALA A 353 -10.50 -13.41 10.90
CA ALA A 353 -11.60 -12.80 10.16
C ALA A 353 -12.81 -13.72 10.12
N ARG A 354 -12.61 -15.01 9.85
CA ARG A 354 -13.68 -16.01 9.88
C ARG A 354 -14.32 -16.20 11.27
N TYR A 355 -13.59 -15.96 12.33
CA TYR A 355 -14.15 -15.98 13.68
C TYR A 355 -15.20 -14.88 13.87
N PHE A 356 -14.97 -13.66 13.35
CA PHE A 356 -15.88 -12.53 13.51
C PHE A 356 -17.03 -12.54 12.48
N TRP A 357 -16.75 -12.79 11.21
CA TRP A 357 -17.74 -12.68 10.11
C TRP A 357 -18.20 -14.02 9.52
N GLY A 358 -17.69 -15.13 10.02
CA GLY A 358 -18.12 -16.46 9.61
C GLY A 358 -17.83 -16.74 8.14
N ASN A 359 -18.87 -17.14 7.39
CA ASN A 359 -18.78 -17.44 5.96
C ASN A 359 -19.20 -16.24 5.07
N GLU A 360 -19.36 -15.07 5.63
CA GLU A 360 -19.73 -13.83 4.93
C GLU A 360 -18.48 -13.04 4.45
N LEU A 361 -17.35 -13.73 4.35
CA LEU A 361 -16.06 -13.17 3.92
C LEU A 361 -15.96 -13.06 2.41
#